data_198a4cc16ad493c245a46b95ccc07f00
#
_entry.id   198a4cc16ad493c245a46b95ccc07f00
#
_cell.length_a   1.000
_cell.length_b   1.000
_cell.length_c   1.000
_cell.angle_alpha   90.00
_cell.angle_beta   90.00
_cell.angle_gamma   90.00
#
_symmetry.space_group_name_H-M   'P 1'
#
loop_
_entity.id
_entity.type
_entity.pdbx_description
1 polymer ?
#
loop_
_entity_poly.entity_id
_entity_poly.type
_entity_poly.pdbx_seq_one_letter_code
_entity_poly.pdbx_strand_id
1 'polypeptide(L)'
;GKSTSIKAIINEYYDQGLRMIEIYKHQFKDLSAVISHVKNRNYKFIIYMDDLSFEEFEIEYKYLKAVIEGGLETKPDNVLIYATSNRRHLIKETWNDRDDVVQDNGMHRSDTMQEKLSLVNRFGVTISYSKPSKKEYNTIVTELAKRYPEIHMTEEELVAEANKWELSHGGVSGRTAQQFINYLAGRMAN
;
A
#
# COMPACT_ATOMS: atom_id res chain seq x y z
N GLY A 1 -5.46 1.41 -7.02
CA GLY A 1 -4.80 0.47 -6.12
C GLY A 1 -4.48 1.07 -4.76
N LYS A 2 -3.69 0.38 -3.94
CA LYS A 2 -3.43 0.73 -2.53
C LYS A 2 -3.05 2.20 -2.32
N SER A 3 -1.91 2.63 -2.85
CA SER A 3 -1.40 4.01 -2.68
C SER A 3 -2.32 5.07 -3.30
N THR A 4 -3.04 4.74 -4.37
CA THR A 4 -4.05 5.63 -4.98
C THR A 4 -5.21 5.88 -4.04
N SER A 5 -5.68 4.85 -3.32
CA SER A 5 -6.76 5.00 -2.33
C SER A 5 -6.34 5.89 -1.17
N ILE A 6 -5.10 5.78 -0.70
CA ILE A 6 -4.58 6.66 0.36
C ILE A 6 -4.57 8.13 -0.11
N LYS A 7 -4.08 8.38 -1.33
CA LYS A 7 -4.09 9.74 -1.91
C LYS A 7 -5.49 10.30 -2.07
N ALA A 8 -6.46 9.47 -2.46
CA ALA A 8 -7.86 9.87 -2.57
C ALA A 8 -8.45 10.27 -1.20
N ILE A 9 -8.17 9.49 -0.15
CA ILE A 9 -8.60 9.82 1.22
C ILE A 9 -8.03 11.16 1.67
N ILE A 10 -6.75 11.41 1.42
CA ILE A 10 -6.14 12.69 1.80
C ILE A 10 -6.80 13.86 1.07
N ASN A 11 -7.03 13.73 -0.23
CA ASN A 11 -7.68 14.80 -1.00
C ASN A 11 -9.11 15.06 -0.52
N GLU A 12 -9.88 14.01 -0.24
CA GLU A 12 -11.28 14.11 0.22
C GLU A 12 -11.41 14.81 1.57
N TYR A 13 -10.51 14.54 2.51
CA TYR A 13 -10.60 15.04 3.88
C TYR A 13 -9.64 16.18 4.21
N TYR A 14 -8.90 16.69 3.22
CA TYR A 14 -7.91 17.76 3.43
C TYR A 14 -8.53 19.02 4.04
N ASP A 15 -9.65 19.47 3.51
CA ASP A 15 -10.37 20.66 3.99
C ASP A 15 -11.00 20.44 5.37
N GLN A 16 -11.20 19.18 5.76
CA GLN A 16 -11.66 18.80 7.09
C GLN A 16 -10.51 18.64 8.10
N GLY A 17 -9.30 19.04 7.73
CA GLY A 17 -8.14 19.05 8.61
C GLY A 17 -7.32 17.75 8.61
N LEU A 18 -7.51 16.84 7.62
CA LEU A 18 -6.66 15.68 7.49
C LEU A 18 -5.30 16.07 6.87
N ARG A 19 -4.22 15.53 7.40
CA ARG A 19 -2.85 15.70 6.90
C ARG A 19 -2.16 14.35 6.81
N MET A 20 -1.20 14.22 5.91
CA MET A 20 -0.40 13.00 5.76
C MET A 20 1.07 13.28 5.97
N ILE A 21 1.71 12.38 6.67
CA ILE A 21 3.17 12.34 6.84
C ILE A 21 3.62 11.00 6.28
N GLU A 22 4.37 11.04 5.20
CA GLU A 22 4.98 9.84 4.63
C GLU A 22 6.30 9.55 5.35
N ILE A 23 6.47 8.32 5.82
CA ILE A 23 7.67 7.87 6.54
C ILE A 23 8.22 6.63 5.85
N TYR A 24 9.49 6.71 5.50
CA TYR A 24 10.23 5.60 4.92
C TYR A 24 10.85 4.72 6.00
N LYS A 25 11.10 3.47 5.66
CA LYS A 25 11.58 2.45 6.59
C LYS A 25 12.81 2.89 7.40
N HIS A 26 13.81 3.51 6.79
CA HIS A 26 15.02 4.00 7.46
C HIS A 26 14.76 5.13 8.47
N GLN A 27 13.58 5.73 8.46
CA GLN A 27 13.16 6.80 9.38
C GLN A 27 12.34 6.30 10.57
N PHE A 28 12.09 4.98 10.68
CA PHE A 28 11.25 4.44 11.76
C PHE A 28 11.81 4.71 13.16
N LYS A 29 13.12 4.88 13.30
CA LYS A 29 13.72 5.33 14.56
C LYS A 29 13.21 6.68 15.05
N ASP A 30 12.76 7.55 14.13
CA ASP A 30 12.30 8.90 14.42
C ASP A 30 10.77 8.96 14.60
N LEU A 31 10.06 7.84 14.45
CA LEU A 31 8.60 7.77 14.44
C LEU A 31 7.96 8.33 15.73
N SER A 32 8.53 8.00 16.90
CA SER A 32 8.06 8.53 18.18
C SER A 32 8.22 10.05 18.26
N ALA A 33 9.32 10.60 17.75
CA ALA A 33 9.53 12.06 17.69
C ALA A 33 8.52 12.73 16.76
N VAL A 34 8.24 12.15 15.60
CA VAL A 34 7.21 12.66 14.67
C VAL A 34 5.84 12.69 15.35
N ILE A 35 5.44 11.62 16.03
CA ILE A 35 4.18 11.56 16.77
C ILE A 35 4.12 12.61 17.85
N SER A 36 5.19 12.80 18.62
CA SER A 36 5.26 13.83 19.67
C SER A 36 5.09 15.24 19.11
N HIS A 37 5.57 15.54 17.92
CA HIS A 37 5.40 16.84 17.27
C HIS A 37 3.97 17.13 16.79
N VAL A 38 3.18 16.09 16.49
CA VAL A 38 1.85 16.26 15.92
C VAL A 38 0.71 16.02 16.92
N LYS A 39 0.98 15.35 18.04
CA LYS A 39 -0.04 14.91 19.01
C LYS A 39 -0.92 16.04 19.57
N ASN A 40 -0.37 17.24 19.69
CA ASN A 40 -1.09 18.40 20.24
C ASN A 40 -1.57 19.39 19.18
N ARG A 41 -1.46 19.04 17.89
CA ARG A 41 -1.93 19.90 16.81
C ARG A 41 -3.41 19.67 16.54
N ASN A 42 -4.10 20.75 16.16
CA ASN A 42 -5.53 20.72 15.84
C ASN A 42 -5.79 20.19 14.42
N TYR A 43 -5.14 19.07 14.05
CA TYR A 43 -5.29 18.36 12.80
C TYR A 43 -5.36 16.86 13.06
N LYS A 44 -5.95 16.11 12.13
CA LYS A 44 -5.84 14.65 12.09
C LYS A 44 -4.70 14.25 11.16
N PHE A 45 -3.90 13.29 11.59
CA PHE A 45 -2.72 12.86 10.84
C PHE A 45 -2.82 11.40 10.45
N ILE A 46 -2.48 11.11 9.20
CA ILE A 46 -2.16 9.75 8.74
C ILE A 46 -0.64 9.67 8.61
N ILE A 47 -0.01 8.81 9.39
CA ILE A 47 1.39 8.42 9.17
C ILE A 47 1.35 7.27 8.18
N TYR A 48 1.89 7.48 7.00
CA TYR A 48 1.81 6.58 5.87
C TYR A 48 3.15 5.92 5.58
N MET A 49 3.12 4.60 5.43
CA MET A 49 4.25 3.77 5.09
C MET A 49 3.94 3.00 3.81
N ASP A 50 4.62 3.35 2.71
CA ASP A 50 4.40 2.66 1.43
C ASP A 50 5.30 1.44 1.30
N ASP A 51 4.75 0.37 0.71
CA ASP A 51 5.43 -0.90 0.42
C ASP A 51 6.15 -1.52 1.62
N LEU A 52 5.47 -1.51 2.77
CA LEU A 52 6.03 -2.01 4.02
C LEU A 52 6.33 -3.51 3.92
N SER A 53 7.59 -3.85 4.15
CA SER A 53 8.06 -5.23 4.26
C SER A 53 9.32 -5.27 5.12
N PHE A 54 9.50 -6.34 5.88
CA PHE A 54 10.68 -6.56 6.69
C PHE A 54 11.39 -7.84 6.26
N GLU A 55 12.71 -7.79 6.27
CA GLU A 55 13.55 -8.98 6.26
C GLU A 55 13.64 -9.54 7.69
N GLU A 56 14.10 -10.74 7.82
CA GLU A 56 14.34 -11.37 9.13
C GLU A 56 15.41 -10.56 9.90
N PHE A 57 15.14 -10.27 11.18
CA PHE A 57 16.05 -9.51 12.09
C PHE A 57 16.25 -8.01 11.78
N GLU A 58 15.46 -7.37 10.95
CA GLU A 58 15.56 -5.92 10.77
C GLU A 58 15.16 -5.14 12.03
N ILE A 59 16.03 -4.20 12.44
CA ILE A 59 15.80 -3.39 13.64
C ILE A 59 14.60 -2.45 13.50
N GLU A 60 14.29 -2.02 12.30
CA GLU A 60 13.18 -1.14 11.95
C GLU A 60 11.83 -1.73 12.36
N TYR A 61 11.69 -3.05 12.31
CA TYR A 61 10.53 -3.77 12.83
C TYR A 61 10.27 -3.45 14.30
N LYS A 62 11.33 -3.42 15.13
CA LYS A 62 11.22 -3.16 16.58
C LYS A 62 10.73 -1.74 16.86
N TYR A 63 11.17 -0.76 16.08
CA TYR A 63 10.70 0.63 16.22
C TYR A 63 9.21 0.75 15.89
N LEU A 64 8.78 0.15 14.78
CA LEU A 64 7.38 0.16 14.40
C LEU A 64 6.52 -0.58 15.41
N LYS A 65 6.96 -1.74 15.87
CA LYS A 65 6.27 -2.53 16.90
C LYS A 65 6.07 -1.70 18.17
N ALA A 66 7.10 -1.06 18.69
CA ALA A 66 7.04 -0.25 19.90
C ALA A 66 6.00 0.88 19.79
N VAL A 67 5.90 1.52 18.63
CA VAL A 67 4.93 2.60 18.40
C VAL A 67 3.49 2.09 18.28
N ILE A 68 3.29 1.00 17.55
CA ILE A 68 1.93 0.43 17.38
C ILE A 68 1.42 -0.19 18.67
N GLU A 69 2.29 -0.78 19.48
CA GLU A 69 1.95 -1.35 20.78
C GLU A 69 1.68 -0.29 21.86
N GLY A 70 1.99 0.96 21.55
CA GLY A 70 1.78 2.05 22.50
C GLY A 70 2.83 2.11 23.62
N GLY A 71 4.05 1.64 23.41
CA GLY A 71 5.22 1.72 24.27
C GLY A 71 5.06 2.50 25.61
N LEU A 72 5.91 3.48 25.84
CA LEU A 72 5.79 4.40 27.00
C LEU A 72 4.72 5.50 26.77
N GLU A 73 4.31 5.77 25.54
CA GLU A 73 3.26 6.72 25.19
C GLU A 73 2.17 6.01 24.37
N THR A 74 0.91 6.16 24.79
CA THR A 74 -0.23 5.70 24.00
C THR A 74 -0.33 6.48 22.69
N LYS A 75 -0.72 5.81 21.62
CA LYS A 75 -0.94 6.48 20.32
C LYS A 75 -2.00 7.60 20.49
N PRO A 76 -1.70 8.85 20.09
CA PRO A 76 -2.65 9.95 20.22
C PRO A 76 -3.89 9.72 19.34
N ASP A 77 -5.05 10.20 19.80
CA ASP A 77 -6.34 10.05 19.09
C ASP A 77 -6.39 10.75 17.73
N ASN A 78 -5.51 11.73 17.51
CA ASN A 78 -5.41 12.46 16.25
C ASN A 78 -4.43 11.83 15.25
N VAL A 79 -3.85 10.65 15.54
CA VAL A 79 -2.88 9.97 14.66
C VAL A 79 -3.37 8.58 14.28
N LEU A 80 -3.39 8.29 12.98
CA LEU A 80 -3.61 6.97 12.41
C LEU A 80 -2.36 6.51 11.68
N ILE A 81 -2.06 5.23 11.75
CA ILE A 81 -0.93 4.61 11.03
C ILE A 81 -1.50 3.78 9.88
N TYR A 82 -1.12 4.13 8.66
CA TYR A 82 -1.49 3.41 7.45
C TYR A 82 -0.26 2.82 6.80
N ALA A 83 -0.31 1.56 6.45
CA ALA A 83 0.75 0.90 5.71
C ALA A 83 0.18 0.18 4.49
N THR A 84 0.89 0.22 3.38
CA THR A 84 0.63 -0.67 2.25
C THR A 84 1.69 -1.75 2.19
N SER A 85 1.32 -2.94 1.74
CA SER A 85 2.26 -4.02 1.49
C SER A 85 1.83 -4.80 0.26
N ASN A 86 2.77 -5.34 -0.48
CA ASN A 86 2.56 -6.27 -1.56
C ASN A 86 2.59 -7.72 -1.07
N ARG A 87 2.82 -7.94 0.20
CA ARG A 87 2.93 -9.25 0.84
C ARG A 87 1.72 -9.50 1.74
N ARG A 88 1.30 -10.75 1.82
CA ARG A 88 0.26 -11.17 2.74
C ARG A 88 0.73 -11.05 4.20
N HIS A 89 2.02 -11.33 4.42
CA HIS A 89 2.70 -11.13 5.70
C HIS A 89 3.78 -10.05 5.51
N LEU A 90 3.91 -9.12 6.45
CA LEU A 90 4.84 -7.99 6.37
C LEU A 90 6.32 -8.42 6.35
N ILE A 91 6.60 -9.65 6.78
CA ILE A 91 7.94 -10.22 6.80
C ILE A 91 8.07 -11.28 5.71
N LYS A 92 9.23 -11.32 5.08
CA LYS A 92 9.53 -12.24 3.98
C LYS A 92 9.58 -13.68 4.50
N GLU A 93 8.72 -14.53 3.94
CA GLU A 93 8.84 -15.97 4.15
C GLU A 93 9.99 -16.49 3.29
N THR A 94 10.93 -17.20 3.88
CA THR A 94 11.94 -17.95 3.14
C THR A 94 11.36 -19.27 2.63
N TRP A 95 11.91 -19.83 1.55
CA TRP A 95 11.49 -21.12 1.00
C TRP A 95 11.55 -22.26 2.04
N ASN A 96 12.46 -22.16 3.01
CA ASN A 96 12.60 -23.10 4.11
C ASN A 96 11.41 -23.09 5.08
N ASP A 97 10.62 -22.03 5.13
CA ASP A 97 9.44 -21.95 6.02
C ASP A 97 8.27 -22.82 5.53
N ARG A 98 8.34 -23.33 4.27
CA ARG A 98 7.30 -24.18 3.67
C ARG A 98 7.57 -25.67 3.81
N ASP A 99 8.84 -26.09 3.87
CA ASP A 99 9.22 -27.50 3.82
C ASP A 99 9.56 -28.12 5.18
N ASP A 100 9.73 -27.31 6.24
CA ASP A 100 10.11 -27.80 7.57
C ASP A 100 8.90 -28.11 8.47
N VAL A 101 8.08 -29.09 8.06
CA VAL A 101 7.20 -29.80 9.00
C VAL A 101 7.96 -30.96 9.70
N VAL A 102 9.25 -31.16 9.39
CA VAL A 102 10.02 -32.28 9.93
C VAL A 102 11.36 -31.83 10.47
N GLN A 103 11.49 -31.96 11.80
CA GLN A 103 12.67 -32.18 12.65
C GLN A 103 13.64 -31.02 12.95
N ASP A 104 13.69 -30.78 14.27
CA ASP A 104 14.80 -30.33 15.12
C ASP A 104 15.20 -28.85 15.09
N ASN A 105 14.89 -28.18 16.16
CA ASN A 105 15.05 -26.80 16.64
C ASN A 105 13.77 -25.95 16.65
N GLY A 106 12.63 -26.53 16.93
CA GLY A 106 11.29 -25.95 16.85
C GLY A 106 10.99 -24.75 17.78
N MET A 107 11.87 -24.40 18.71
CA MET A 107 11.53 -23.37 19.70
C MET A 107 11.83 -21.94 19.20
N HIS A 108 12.91 -21.70 18.50
CA HIS A 108 13.28 -20.35 18.04
C HIS A 108 12.53 -19.88 16.78
N ARG A 109 12.12 -20.80 15.88
CA ARG A 109 11.35 -20.48 14.68
C ARG A 109 9.89 -20.18 14.95
N SER A 110 9.29 -20.86 15.92
CA SER A 110 7.93 -20.63 16.37
C SER A 110 7.74 -19.22 16.93
N ASP A 111 8.69 -18.71 17.70
CA ASP A 111 8.62 -17.38 18.31
C ASP A 111 8.71 -16.26 17.26
N THR A 112 9.57 -16.40 16.27
CA THR A 112 9.71 -15.43 15.19
C THR A 112 8.46 -15.35 14.31
N MET A 113 7.84 -16.50 14.01
CA MET A 113 6.57 -16.54 13.24
C MET A 113 5.42 -15.93 14.05
N GLN A 114 5.33 -16.17 15.34
CA GLN A 114 4.31 -15.56 16.20
C GLN A 114 4.51 -14.04 16.32
N GLU A 115 5.73 -13.56 16.42
CA GLU A 115 6.03 -12.13 16.40
C GLU A 115 5.65 -11.48 15.06
N LYS A 116 5.88 -12.17 13.93
CA LYS A 116 5.53 -11.73 12.58
C LYS A 116 4.02 -11.53 12.42
N LEU A 117 3.22 -12.48 12.89
CA LEU A 117 1.75 -12.40 12.87
C LEU A 117 1.23 -11.34 13.85
N SER A 118 1.91 -11.12 14.95
CA SER A 118 1.56 -10.16 15.97
C SER A 118 1.50 -8.73 15.44
N LEU A 119 2.43 -8.30 14.58
CA LEU A 119 2.44 -6.94 14.04
C LEU A 119 1.26 -6.68 13.09
N VAL A 120 0.93 -7.65 12.22
CA VAL A 120 -0.21 -7.52 11.28
C VAL A 120 -1.52 -7.37 12.06
N ASN A 121 -1.71 -8.19 13.09
CA ASN A 121 -2.91 -8.16 13.92
C ASN A 121 -3.09 -6.83 14.69
N ARG A 122 -2.02 -6.09 14.93
CA ARG A 122 -2.06 -4.83 15.66
C ARG A 122 -2.48 -3.63 14.81
N PHE A 123 -2.47 -3.74 13.49
CA PHE A 123 -3.04 -2.71 12.63
C PHE A 123 -4.57 -2.60 12.75
N GLY A 124 -5.23 -3.60 13.31
CA GLY A 124 -6.67 -3.58 13.60
C GLY A 124 -7.56 -3.75 12.36
N VAL A 125 -7.25 -3.11 11.23
CA VAL A 125 -8.01 -3.22 9.98
C VAL A 125 -7.08 -3.58 8.83
N THR A 126 -7.43 -4.64 8.10
CA THR A 126 -6.72 -5.05 6.89
C THR A 126 -7.66 -5.03 5.69
N ILE A 127 -7.26 -4.29 4.65
CA ILE A 127 -8.00 -4.18 3.39
C ILE A 127 -7.20 -4.85 2.28
N SER A 128 -7.77 -5.88 1.67
CA SER A 128 -7.13 -6.60 0.59
C SER A 128 -7.50 -6.02 -0.77
N TYR A 129 -6.49 -5.79 -1.59
CA TYR A 129 -6.63 -5.35 -2.98
C TYR A 129 -6.25 -6.50 -3.91
N SER A 130 -7.24 -7.12 -4.54
CA SER A 130 -7.03 -8.12 -5.58
C SER A 130 -6.66 -7.49 -6.92
N LYS A 131 -6.12 -8.29 -7.84
CA LYS A 131 -6.05 -7.88 -9.24
C LYS A 131 -7.46 -7.66 -9.77
N PRO A 132 -7.70 -6.60 -10.57
CA PRO A 132 -8.99 -6.41 -11.19
C PRO A 132 -9.31 -7.55 -12.16
N SER A 133 -10.57 -7.90 -12.28
CA SER A 133 -11.07 -8.72 -13.37
C SER A 133 -10.93 -7.98 -14.70
N LYS A 134 -11.07 -8.69 -15.81
CA LYS A 134 -11.04 -8.07 -17.14
C LYS A 134 -12.12 -7.00 -17.30
N LYS A 135 -13.30 -7.23 -16.76
CA LYS A 135 -14.40 -6.26 -16.77
C LYS A 135 -14.05 -4.99 -15.98
N GLU A 136 -13.53 -5.14 -14.78
CA GLU A 136 -13.09 -4.01 -13.95
C GLU A 136 -11.93 -3.24 -14.61
N TYR A 137 -10.98 -3.95 -15.24
CA TYR A 137 -9.91 -3.31 -16.01
C TYR A 137 -10.45 -2.44 -17.13
N ASN A 138 -11.40 -2.95 -17.92
CA ASN A 138 -12.06 -2.21 -18.98
C ASN A 138 -12.76 -0.96 -18.43
N THR A 139 -13.51 -1.09 -17.33
CA THR A 139 -14.13 0.05 -16.64
C THR A 139 -13.08 1.09 -16.19
N ILE A 140 -11.95 0.65 -15.64
CA ILE A 140 -10.86 1.57 -15.25
C ILE A 140 -10.33 2.32 -16.47
N VAL A 141 -10.13 1.66 -17.60
CA VAL A 141 -9.66 2.27 -18.85
C VAL A 141 -10.65 3.32 -19.35
N THR A 142 -11.94 2.98 -19.43
CA THR A 142 -12.96 3.91 -19.92
C THR A 142 -13.12 5.13 -19.00
N GLU A 143 -13.09 4.95 -17.69
CA GLU A 143 -13.14 6.07 -16.74
C GLU A 143 -11.88 6.96 -16.79
N LEU A 144 -10.72 6.38 -16.99
CA LEU A 144 -9.49 7.15 -17.15
C LEU A 144 -9.50 7.97 -18.46
N ALA A 145 -9.97 7.38 -19.55
CA ALA A 145 -10.03 8.06 -20.85
C ALA A 145 -10.88 9.35 -20.84
N LYS A 146 -11.94 9.39 -20.02
CA LYS A 146 -12.80 10.59 -19.88
C LYS A 146 -12.03 11.85 -19.43
N ARG A 147 -10.84 11.69 -18.86
CA ARG A 147 -9.99 12.80 -18.39
C ARG A 147 -9.10 13.38 -19.50
N TYR A 148 -9.11 12.76 -20.67
CA TYR A 148 -8.24 13.10 -21.79
C TYR A 148 -9.10 13.40 -23.03
N PRO A 149 -9.50 14.66 -23.24
CA PRO A 149 -10.40 15.05 -24.32
C PRO A 149 -9.82 14.79 -25.72
N GLU A 150 -8.51 14.63 -25.84
CA GLU A 150 -7.80 14.27 -27.07
C GLU A 150 -8.02 12.81 -27.51
N ILE A 151 -8.54 11.95 -26.64
CA ILE A 151 -8.81 10.56 -26.99
C ILE A 151 -10.19 10.46 -27.67
N HIS A 152 -10.20 10.43 -29.00
CA HIS A 152 -11.41 10.33 -29.83
C HIS A 152 -11.64 8.90 -30.33
N MET A 153 -11.83 7.96 -29.40
CA MET A 153 -12.11 6.54 -29.70
C MET A 153 -13.48 6.17 -29.14
N THR A 154 -14.17 5.27 -29.82
CA THR A 154 -15.35 4.61 -29.23
C THR A 154 -14.94 3.75 -28.04
N GLU A 155 -15.88 3.46 -27.13
CA GLU A 155 -15.60 2.60 -25.99
C GLU A 155 -15.12 1.21 -26.41
N GLU A 156 -15.72 0.67 -27.48
CA GLU A 156 -15.35 -0.65 -28.03
C GLU A 156 -13.92 -0.68 -28.56
N GLU A 157 -13.53 0.33 -29.34
CA GLU A 157 -12.17 0.47 -29.86
C GLU A 157 -11.15 0.62 -28.71
N LEU A 158 -11.45 1.49 -27.74
CA LEU A 158 -10.62 1.74 -26.58
C LEU A 158 -10.37 0.46 -25.77
N VAL A 159 -11.44 -0.29 -25.49
CA VAL A 159 -11.37 -1.55 -24.76
C VAL A 159 -10.59 -2.61 -25.54
N ALA A 160 -10.79 -2.71 -26.87
CA ALA A 160 -10.06 -3.66 -27.71
C ALA A 160 -8.55 -3.38 -27.70
N GLU A 161 -8.15 -2.11 -27.83
CA GLU A 161 -6.72 -1.72 -27.79
C GLU A 161 -6.13 -1.89 -26.37
N ALA A 162 -6.87 -1.55 -25.32
CA ALA A 162 -6.45 -1.76 -23.93
C ALA A 162 -6.19 -3.27 -23.63
N ASN A 163 -7.03 -4.13 -24.17
CA ASN A 163 -6.88 -5.58 -24.02
C ASN A 163 -5.66 -6.15 -24.78
N LYS A 164 -5.29 -5.57 -25.91
CA LYS A 164 -4.03 -5.91 -26.58
C LYS A 164 -2.82 -5.40 -25.79
N TRP A 165 -2.92 -4.17 -25.28
CA TRP A 165 -1.85 -3.55 -24.50
C TRP A 165 -1.50 -4.37 -23.25
N GLU A 166 -2.48 -4.81 -22.47
CA GLU A 166 -2.25 -5.51 -21.22
C GLU A 166 -1.50 -6.83 -21.39
N LEU A 167 -1.69 -7.51 -22.52
CA LEU A 167 -1.02 -8.80 -22.82
C LEU A 167 0.52 -8.64 -22.88
N SER A 168 1.00 -7.47 -23.33
CA SER A 168 2.43 -7.19 -23.46
C SER A 168 3.00 -6.33 -22.32
N HIS A 169 2.17 -5.80 -21.41
CA HIS A 169 2.56 -4.84 -20.39
C HIS A 169 2.23 -5.29 -18.95
N GLY A 170 2.34 -6.59 -18.67
CA GLY A 170 2.26 -7.10 -17.30
C GLY A 170 0.85 -7.41 -16.78
N GLY A 171 -0.14 -7.48 -17.69
CA GLY A 171 -1.48 -7.93 -17.39
C GLY A 171 -2.38 -6.84 -16.80
N VAL A 172 -3.59 -7.24 -16.40
CA VAL A 172 -4.63 -6.31 -15.91
C VAL A 172 -4.23 -5.67 -14.57
N SER A 173 -4.17 -4.35 -14.54
CA SER A 173 -3.95 -3.54 -13.33
C SER A 173 -4.32 -2.07 -13.58
N GLY A 174 -4.59 -1.31 -12.52
CA GLY A 174 -4.78 0.14 -12.65
C GLY A 174 -3.54 0.86 -13.18
N ARG A 175 -2.33 0.36 -12.90
CA ARG A 175 -1.07 0.91 -13.45
C ARG A 175 -1.00 0.69 -14.96
N THR A 176 -1.29 -0.52 -15.43
CA THR A 176 -1.30 -0.85 -16.86
C THR A 176 -2.34 -0.03 -17.61
N ALA A 177 -3.53 0.17 -17.02
CA ALA A 177 -4.57 1.03 -17.58
C ALA A 177 -4.09 2.49 -17.72
N GLN A 178 -3.49 3.05 -16.68
CA GLN A 178 -2.97 4.43 -16.71
C GLN A 178 -1.83 4.59 -17.74
N GLN A 179 -0.93 3.62 -17.83
CA GLN A 179 0.14 3.63 -18.84
C GLN A 179 -0.41 3.60 -20.25
N PHE A 180 -1.43 2.78 -20.50
CA PHE A 180 -2.10 2.72 -21.78
C PHE A 180 -2.76 4.06 -22.14
N ILE A 181 -3.51 4.67 -21.25
CA ILE A 181 -4.15 5.96 -21.48
C ILE A 181 -3.12 7.06 -21.72
N ASN A 182 -2.05 7.12 -20.93
CA ASN A 182 -0.97 8.08 -21.16
C ASN A 182 -0.31 7.91 -22.54
N TYR A 183 -0.10 6.66 -22.96
CA TYR A 183 0.43 6.35 -24.29
C TYR A 183 -0.50 6.84 -25.40
N LEU A 184 -1.82 6.57 -25.29
CA LEU A 184 -2.80 7.03 -26.27
C LEU A 184 -2.89 8.55 -26.32
N ALA A 185 -2.99 9.21 -25.18
CA ALA A 185 -3.04 10.67 -25.11
C ALA A 185 -1.82 11.31 -25.78
N GLY A 186 -0.62 10.80 -25.48
CA GLY A 186 0.60 11.29 -26.12
C GLY A 186 0.68 11.03 -27.62
N ARG A 187 0.05 9.95 -28.11
CA ARG A 187 0.00 9.64 -29.54
C ARG A 187 -1.03 10.47 -30.30
N MET A 188 -2.12 10.86 -29.65
CA MET A 188 -3.21 11.62 -30.28
C MET A 188 -3.02 13.15 -30.15
N ALA A 189 -2.15 13.62 -29.27
CA ALA A 189 -1.79 15.03 -29.12
C ALA A 189 -0.82 15.54 -30.20
N ASN A 190 -0.23 14.63 -31.00
CA ASN A 190 0.64 14.94 -32.15
C ASN A 190 -0.12 14.72 -33.45
#